data_9c7a40d3c5b4fb76cd123a2eac178844
#
_entry.id   9c7a40d3c5b4fb76cd123a2eac178844
#
_cell.length_a   1.000
_cell.length_b   1.000
_cell.length_c   1.000
_cell.angle_alpha   90.00
_cell.angle_beta   90.00
_cell.angle_gamma   90.00
#
_symmetry.space_group_name_H-M   'P 1'
#
loop_
_entity.id
_entity.type
_entity.pdbx_description
1 polymer ?
#
loop_
_entity_poly.entity_id
_entity_poly.type
_entity_poly.pdbx_seq_one_letter_code
_entity_poly.pdbx_strand_id
1 'polypeptide(L)'
;MLSACASNEEREAQQMLQQARSALRHRLYSEARDSILSLRKKHPTAINARKQGILLLDSIELQAAADSLTKAEGNEWERLDVKRKFYERKLQEDQKRALRELQTEKK
;
A
#
# COMPACT_ATOMS: atom_id res chain seq x y z
N MET A 1 -24.25 1.03 18.44
CA MET A 1 -24.33 2.09 17.44
C MET A 1 -22.98 2.60 16.99
N LEU A 2 -22.04 2.82 17.90
CA LEU A 2 -20.68 3.19 17.51
C LEU A 2 -20.01 2.14 16.64
N SER A 3 -20.29 0.85 16.89
CA SER A 3 -19.76 -0.25 16.11
C SER A 3 -20.29 -0.26 14.67
N ALA A 4 -21.53 0.19 14.44
CA ALA A 4 -22.10 0.26 13.09
C ALA A 4 -21.42 1.34 12.25
N CYS A 5 -21.11 2.51 12.82
CA CYS A 5 -20.39 3.56 12.13
C CYS A 5 -18.96 3.13 11.82
N ALA A 6 -18.28 2.49 12.77
CA ALA A 6 -16.92 1.96 12.58
C ALA A 6 -16.92 0.89 11.49
N SER A 7 -17.96 0.04 11.47
CA SER A 7 -18.11 -1.01 10.45
C SER A 7 -18.31 -0.43 9.06
N ASN A 8 -19.09 0.66 8.94
CA ASN A 8 -19.27 1.34 7.66
C ASN A 8 -17.99 2.00 7.18
N GLU A 9 -17.24 2.64 8.07
CA GLU A 9 -15.95 3.23 7.75
C GLU A 9 -14.98 2.20 7.20
N GLU A 10 -14.85 1.06 7.90
CA GLU A 10 -14.01 -0.03 7.44
C GLU A 10 -14.45 -0.57 6.08
N ARG A 11 -15.77 -0.77 5.91
CA ARG A 11 -16.28 -1.30 4.65
C ARG A 11 -15.98 -0.37 3.48
N GLU A 12 -16.23 0.92 3.64
CA GLU A 12 -15.94 1.91 2.60
C GLU A 12 -14.46 2.00 2.31
N ALA A 13 -13.63 1.96 3.36
CA ALA A 13 -12.19 1.96 3.21
C ALA A 13 -11.69 0.71 2.48
N GLN A 14 -12.27 -0.46 2.78
CA GLN A 14 -11.93 -1.71 2.09
C GLN A 14 -12.29 -1.63 0.61
N GLN A 15 -13.40 -0.97 0.26
CA GLN A 15 -13.76 -0.74 -1.14
C GLN A 15 -12.70 0.11 -1.85
N MET A 16 -12.19 1.12 -1.19
CA MET A 16 -11.12 1.95 -1.74
C MET A 16 -9.83 1.15 -1.92
N LEU A 17 -9.53 0.24 -0.99
CA LEU A 17 -8.40 -0.68 -1.15
C LEU A 17 -8.57 -1.57 -2.38
N GLN A 18 -9.78 -2.07 -2.63
CA GLN A 18 -10.04 -2.89 -3.80
C GLN A 18 -9.84 -2.09 -5.09
N GLN A 19 -10.24 -0.83 -5.10
CA GLN A 19 -9.97 0.07 -6.22
C GLN A 19 -8.46 0.23 -6.45
N ALA A 20 -7.71 0.41 -5.37
CA ALA A 20 -6.26 0.52 -5.46
C ALA A 20 -5.62 -0.76 -6.00
N ARG A 21 -6.09 -1.92 -5.52
CA ARG A 21 -5.59 -3.22 -6.00
C ARG A 21 -5.89 -3.43 -7.48
N SER A 22 -7.08 -3.03 -7.90
CA SER A 22 -7.47 -3.12 -9.31
C SER A 22 -6.58 -2.22 -10.18
N ALA A 23 -6.37 -0.99 -9.74
CA ALA A 23 -5.49 -0.06 -10.44
C ALA A 23 -4.07 -0.63 -10.56
N LEU A 24 -3.56 -1.23 -9.48
CA LEU A 24 -2.23 -1.84 -9.49
C LEU A 24 -2.14 -2.99 -10.50
N ARG A 25 -3.18 -3.84 -10.56
CA ARG A 25 -3.21 -4.94 -11.54
C ARG A 25 -3.13 -4.45 -12.97
N HIS A 26 -3.67 -3.26 -13.22
CA HIS A 26 -3.62 -2.63 -14.55
C HIS A 26 -2.43 -1.69 -14.72
N ARG A 27 -1.51 -1.69 -13.76
CA ARG A 27 -0.30 -0.86 -13.77
C ARG A 27 -0.59 0.64 -13.80
N LEU A 28 -1.73 1.04 -13.27
CA LEU A 28 -2.12 2.43 -13.12
C LEU A 28 -1.63 2.93 -11.74
N TYR A 29 -0.33 3.14 -11.64
CA TYR A 29 0.33 3.40 -10.36
C TYR A 29 -0.13 4.69 -9.71
N SER A 30 -0.30 5.74 -10.48
CA SER A 30 -0.75 7.02 -9.96
C SER A 30 -2.16 6.91 -9.35
N GLU A 31 -3.07 6.24 -10.06
CA GLU A 31 -4.42 6.00 -9.56
C GLU A 31 -4.43 5.14 -8.31
N ALA A 32 -3.57 4.12 -8.28
CA ALA A 32 -3.46 3.24 -7.11
C ALA A 32 -2.99 4.03 -5.89
N ARG A 33 -1.98 4.90 -6.05
CA ARG A 33 -1.50 5.77 -4.96
C ARG A 33 -2.59 6.70 -4.48
N ASP A 34 -3.30 7.33 -5.40
CA ASP A 34 -4.34 8.29 -5.06
C ASP A 34 -5.45 7.63 -4.26
N SER A 35 -5.82 6.40 -4.59
CA SER A 35 -6.83 5.65 -3.84
C SER A 35 -6.38 5.41 -2.39
N ILE A 36 -5.11 5.06 -2.17
CA ILE A 36 -4.58 4.84 -0.81
C ILE A 36 -4.56 6.17 -0.03
N LEU A 37 -4.11 7.24 -0.66
CA LEU A 37 -4.05 8.56 0.00
C LEU A 37 -5.45 9.07 0.32
N SER A 38 -6.41 8.88 -0.58
CA SER A 38 -7.82 9.23 -0.33
C SER A 38 -8.40 8.42 0.83
N LEU A 39 -8.08 7.15 0.91
CA LEU A 39 -8.52 6.29 1.99
C LEU A 39 -8.06 6.85 3.35
N ARG A 40 -6.80 7.21 3.45
CA ARG A 40 -6.24 7.78 4.68
C ARG A 40 -6.93 9.06 5.08
N LYS A 41 -7.26 9.88 4.10
CA LYS A 41 -7.88 11.19 4.33
C LYS A 41 -9.35 11.06 4.70
N LYS A 42 -10.09 10.21 3.99
CA LYS A 42 -11.53 10.05 4.16
C LYS A 42 -11.93 9.13 5.30
N HIS A 43 -11.09 8.14 5.60
CA HIS A 43 -11.40 7.11 6.58
C HIS A 43 -10.26 6.92 7.57
N PRO A 44 -9.94 7.98 8.36
CA PRO A 44 -8.79 7.91 9.27
C PRO A 44 -8.93 6.89 10.38
N THR A 45 -10.17 6.47 10.71
CA THR A 45 -10.44 5.50 11.78
C THR A 45 -10.53 4.06 11.26
N ALA A 46 -10.45 3.84 9.96
CA ALA A 46 -10.48 2.51 9.37
C ALA A 46 -9.09 1.87 9.50
N ILE A 47 -8.78 1.40 10.71
CA ILE A 47 -7.43 0.97 11.09
C ILE A 47 -6.96 -0.22 10.27
N ASN A 48 -7.81 -1.23 10.07
CA ASN A 48 -7.43 -2.42 9.30
C ASN A 48 -7.13 -2.08 7.85
N ALA A 49 -8.01 -1.27 7.23
CA ALA A 49 -7.80 -0.83 5.86
C ALA A 49 -6.52 0.00 5.73
N ARG A 50 -6.25 0.88 6.70
CA ARG A 50 -5.04 1.70 6.68
C ARG A 50 -3.78 0.87 6.81
N LYS A 51 -3.78 -0.17 7.66
CA LYS A 51 -2.65 -1.09 7.79
C LYS A 51 -2.39 -1.85 6.47
N GLN A 52 -3.46 -2.34 5.86
CA GLN A 52 -3.37 -3.00 4.55
C GLN A 52 -2.89 -2.03 3.48
N GLY A 53 -3.31 -0.78 3.58
CA GLY A 53 -2.90 0.28 2.66
C GLY A 53 -1.40 0.56 2.68
N ILE A 54 -0.75 0.44 3.84
CA ILE A 54 0.69 0.61 3.96
C ILE A 54 1.41 -0.45 3.10
N LEU A 55 1.03 -1.71 3.25
CA LEU A 55 1.62 -2.80 2.49
C LEU A 55 1.36 -2.66 1.00
N LEU A 56 0.14 -2.27 0.66
CA LEU A 56 -0.24 -2.09 -0.73
C LEU A 56 0.54 -0.94 -1.37
N LEU A 57 0.72 0.17 -0.65
CA LEU A 57 1.50 1.30 -1.15
C LEU A 57 2.95 0.91 -1.39
N ASP A 58 3.55 0.13 -0.50
CA ASP A 58 4.90 -0.40 -0.70
C ASP A 58 4.97 -1.24 -1.98
N SER A 59 3.96 -2.08 -2.22
CA SER A 59 3.88 -2.89 -3.43
C SER A 59 3.73 -2.04 -4.69
N ILE A 60 2.91 -0.98 -4.62
CA ILE A 60 2.73 -0.04 -5.73
C ILE A 60 4.07 0.60 -6.11
N GLU A 61 4.79 1.11 -5.10
CA GLU A 61 6.07 1.78 -5.34
C GLU A 61 7.12 0.81 -5.87
N LEU A 62 7.14 -0.41 -5.34
CA LEU A 62 8.06 -1.45 -5.80
C LEU A 62 7.82 -1.80 -7.27
N GLN A 63 6.57 -2.05 -7.64
CA GLN A 63 6.23 -2.40 -9.02
C GLN A 63 6.47 -1.24 -9.98
N ALA A 64 6.13 -0.02 -9.56
CA ALA A 64 6.37 1.17 -10.38
C ALA A 64 7.85 1.35 -10.67
N ALA A 65 8.70 1.17 -9.66
CA ALA A 65 10.14 1.26 -9.81
C ALA A 65 10.67 0.15 -10.74
N ALA A 66 10.17 -1.07 -10.57
CA ALA A 66 10.59 -2.22 -11.40
C ALA A 66 10.21 -2.00 -12.87
N ASP A 67 9.00 -1.51 -13.14
CA ASP A 67 8.56 -1.21 -14.50
C ASP A 67 9.41 -0.10 -15.13
N SER A 68 9.74 0.93 -14.35
CA SER A 68 10.58 2.02 -14.83
C SER A 68 11.98 1.54 -15.17
N LEU A 69 12.51 0.58 -14.40
CA LEU A 69 13.84 0.01 -14.65
C LEU A 69 13.96 -0.63 -16.03
N THR A 70 12.89 -1.23 -16.53
CA THR A 70 12.92 -1.89 -17.85
C THR A 70 13.14 -0.90 -18.99
N LYS A 71 12.87 0.39 -18.75
CA LYS A 71 12.95 1.44 -19.75
C LYS A 71 14.10 2.41 -19.52
N ALA A 72 14.77 2.30 -18.37
CA ALA A 72 15.80 3.25 -17.95
C ALA A 72 17.18 2.81 -18.40
N GLU A 73 18.07 3.79 -18.57
CA GLU A 73 19.45 3.57 -18.94
C GLU A 73 20.38 4.46 -18.11
N GLY A 74 21.62 4.01 -17.90
CA GLY A 74 22.66 4.80 -17.24
C GLY A 74 22.31 5.18 -15.81
N ASN A 75 22.51 6.47 -15.48
CA ASN A 75 22.32 6.98 -14.12
C ASN A 75 20.88 6.85 -13.64
N GLU A 76 19.91 6.95 -14.54
CA GLU A 76 18.52 6.78 -14.19
C GLU A 76 18.25 5.35 -13.74
N TRP A 77 18.85 4.37 -14.41
CA TRP A 77 18.74 2.97 -14.02
C TRP A 77 19.25 2.76 -12.60
N GLU A 78 20.42 3.32 -12.28
CA GLU A 78 21.00 3.19 -10.95
C GLU A 78 20.09 3.76 -9.86
N ARG A 79 19.53 4.96 -10.09
CA ARG A 79 18.62 5.58 -9.13
C ARG A 79 17.37 4.75 -8.92
N LEU A 80 16.81 4.22 -10.00
CA LEU A 80 15.61 3.40 -9.92
C LEU A 80 15.90 2.05 -9.24
N ASP A 81 17.08 1.48 -9.46
CA ASP A 81 17.47 0.24 -8.81
C ASP A 81 17.61 0.44 -7.30
N VAL A 82 18.20 1.54 -6.86
CA VAL A 82 18.27 1.88 -5.43
C VAL A 82 16.87 2.04 -4.85
N LYS A 83 15.98 2.73 -5.56
CA LYS A 83 14.60 2.92 -5.13
C LYS A 83 13.87 1.59 -5.01
N ARG A 84 14.04 0.70 -6.01
CA ARG A 84 13.42 -0.62 -5.99
C ARG A 84 13.87 -1.42 -4.77
N LYS A 85 15.18 -1.43 -4.51
CA LYS A 85 15.74 -2.16 -3.37
C LYS A 85 15.25 -1.58 -2.05
N PHE A 86 15.10 -0.27 -1.98
CA PHE A 86 14.56 0.41 -0.79
C PHE A 86 13.13 -0.08 -0.48
N TYR A 87 12.25 -0.07 -1.49
CA TYR A 87 10.86 -0.47 -1.28
C TYR A 87 10.73 -1.98 -1.07
N GLU A 88 11.59 -2.78 -1.67
CA GLU A 88 11.64 -4.21 -1.41
C GLU A 88 11.92 -4.48 0.07
N ARG A 89 12.92 -3.79 0.63
CA ARG A 89 13.26 -3.91 2.05
C ARG A 89 12.14 -3.36 2.93
N LYS A 90 11.60 -2.20 2.56
CA LYS A 90 10.52 -1.57 3.32
C LYS A 90 9.30 -2.48 3.39
N LEU A 91 8.93 -3.09 2.28
CA LEU A 91 7.81 -4.04 2.25
C LEU A 91 8.05 -5.21 3.20
N GLN A 92 9.25 -5.78 3.17
CA GLN A 92 9.59 -6.89 4.06
C GLN A 92 9.50 -6.49 5.53
N GLU A 93 10.01 -5.32 5.88
CA GLU A 93 9.96 -4.82 7.25
C GLU A 93 8.53 -4.55 7.70
N ASP A 94 7.72 -3.95 6.82
CA ASP A 94 6.32 -3.66 7.14
C ASP A 94 5.51 -4.94 7.29
N GLN A 95 5.79 -5.98 6.48
CA GLN A 95 5.16 -7.28 6.62
C GLN A 95 5.52 -7.95 7.95
N LYS A 96 6.78 -7.86 8.36
CA LYS A 96 7.22 -8.40 9.65
C LYS A 96 6.53 -7.68 10.81
N ARG A 97 6.39 -6.36 10.70
CA ARG A 97 5.69 -5.57 11.72
C ARG A 97 4.23 -5.99 11.82
N ALA A 98 3.56 -6.16 10.68
CA ALA A 98 2.16 -6.59 10.65
C ALA A 98 1.99 -7.96 11.31
N LEU A 99 2.91 -8.90 11.06
CA LEU A 99 2.88 -10.22 11.70
C LEU A 99 3.05 -10.13 13.20
N ARG A 100 3.97 -9.28 13.68
CA ARG A 100 4.18 -9.09 15.11
C ARG A 100 2.95 -8.51 15.79
N GLU A 101 2.27 -7.55 15.14
CA GLU A 101 1.04 -6.97 15.68
C GLU A 101 -0.06 -8.01 15.80
N LEU A 102 -0.21 -8.88 14.79
CA LEU A 102 -1.19 -9.97 14.84
C LEU A 102 -0.91 -10.94 15.99
N GLN A 103 0.37 -11.28 16.21
CA GLN A 103 0.74 -12.17 17.30
C GLN A 103 0.45 -11.53 18.65
N THR A 104 0.67 -10.24 18.80
CA THR A 104 0.37 -9.50 20.00
C THR A 104 -1.13 -9.49 20.29
N GLU A 105 -1.95 -9.32 19.27
CA GLU A 105 -3.41 -9.30 19.42
C GLU A 105 -3.97 -10.65 19.86
N LYS A 106 -3.28 -11.75 19.56
CA LYS A 106 -3.73 -13.10 19.94
C LYS A 106 -3.49 -13.44 21.41
N LYS A 107 -2.73 -12.63 22.12
CA LYS A 107 -2.52 -12.80 23.54
C LYS A 107 -3.61 -12.09 24.32
#